data_a3f8c33a5216fed317ed099c6c8675b0
#
_entry.id   a3f8c33a5216fed317ed099c6c8675b0
#
_cell.length_a   1.000
_cell.length_b   1.000
_cell.length_c   1.000
_cell.angle_alpha   90.00
_cell.angle_beta   90.00
_cell.angle_gamma   90.00
#
_symmetry.space_group_name_H-M   'P 1'
#
loop_
_entity.id
_entity.type
_entity.pdbx_description
1 polymer ?
#
loop_
_entity_poly.entity_id
_entity_poly.type
_entity_poly.pdbx_seq_one_letter_code
_entity_poly.pdbx_strand_id
1 'polypeptide(L)'
;KEVFWTPSDIQTIIAICLVCAVGLMLAKIKMGKISLGITFVFFVGILVAHFGLRVDPTMLTFAQNFGLVLFIYSLGVQVGPSFFPSLKKGGITDNLLSVLLISITLVLCWGIYTVVGIPITEVIGIMSGAVTNTPVLAAAQSTLAGIDPGSTDAQSNMALACAVAYPLGVVGMILGMVILGALRKKGEEKGSSAMQHNTFINEFIANNPAILGRTIAAIAHDVDAKFVISRIWHNGAVVLPTSQTIITEGDHLLVASHKEDVRTIEMLFGTKASKDWNREDIDWNAVDKQLVSKRLIVTRPNLNGEKLGSLKLRNLYDINITRIYRSGIELFASPSLRLQLGDRLIVVGEANAIANAKEKIGDEVGVLDVPNLISLFVGLVLGCVVGSIPIFIPGI
;
A
#
# COMPACT_ATOMS: atom_id res chain seq x y z
N LYS A 1 -9.74 -42.85 -4.50
CA LYS A 1 -10.82 -42.35 -3.62
C LYS A 1 -10.31 -42.13 -2.18
N GLU A 2 -9.43 -42.98 -1.68
CA GLU A 2 -8.92 -42.91 -0.28
C GLU A 2 -8.10 -41.66 0.02
N VAL A 3 -7.32 -41.13 -0.92
CA VAL A 3 -6.45 -39.96 -0.73
C VAL A 3 -7.22 -38.67 -0.35
N PHE A 4 -8.51 -38.57 -0.69
CA PHE A 4 -9.31 -37.38 -0.40
C PHE A 4 -10.19 -37.50 0.85
N TRP A 5 -10.45 -38.71 1.35
CA TRP A 5 -11.42 -38.94 2.43
C TRP A 5 -10.83 -39.49 3.71
N THR A 6 -9.59 -40.03 3.66
CA THR A 6 -8.87 -40.49 4.86
C THR A 6 -7.93 -39.41 5.33
N PRO A 7 -8.04 -38.89 6.60
CA PRO A 7 -7.14 -37.92 7.15
C PRO A 7 -5.69 -38.43 7.10
N SER A 8 -4.83 -37.69 6.43
CA SER A 8 -3.40 -37.97 6.32
C SER A 8 -2.65 -36.65 6.04
N ASP A 9 -1.33 -36.65 6.24
CA ASP A 9 -0.50 -35.46 5.97
C ASP A 9 -0.66 -34.96 4.53
N ILE A 10 -0.60 -35.89 3.56
CA ILE A 10 -0.73 -35.54 2.13
C ILE A 10 -2.12 -35.01 1.82
N GLN A 11 -3.16 -35.65 2.34
CA GLN A 11 -4.54 -35.20 2.16
C GLN A 11 -4.74 -33.80 2.76
N THR A 12 -4.18 -33.52 3.92
CA THR A 12 -4.25 -32.21 4.57
C THR A 12 -3.56 -31.12 3.73
N ILE A 13 -2.37 -31.42 3.19
CA ILE A 13 -1.66 -30.49 2.29
C ILE A 13 -2.50 -30.20 1.04
N ILE A 14 -3.04 -31.25 0.40
CA ILE A 14 -3.90 -31.11 -0.79
C ILE A 14 -5.14 -30.26 -0.44
N ALA A 15 -5.78 -30.53 0.68
CA ALA A 15 -6.96 -29.80 1.14
C ALA A 15 -6.66 -28.30 1.34
N ILE A 16 -5.57 -27.96 2.05
CA ILE A 16 -5.14 -26.59 2.26
C ILE A 16 -4.85 -25.88 0.92
N CYS A 17 -4.07 -26.55 0.03
CA CYS A 17 -3.75 -25.98 -1.27
C CYS A 17 -5.01 -25.75 -2.13
N LEU A 18 -5.96 -26.67 -2.11
CA LEU A 18 -7.22 -26.57 -2.86
C LEU A 18 -8.09 -25.44 -2.32
N VAL A 19 -8.24 -25.34 -0.99
CA VAL A 19 -8.97 -24.25 -0.34
C VAL A 19 -8.33 -22.89 -0.68
N CYS A 20 -7.01 -22.79 -0.62
CA CYS A 20 -6.29 -21.58 -1.00
C CYS A 20 -6.50 -21.25 -2.49
N ALA A 21 -6.36 -22.22 -3.37
CA ALA A 21 -6.51 -22.01 -4.81
C ALA A 21 -7.92 -21.52 -5.16
N VAL A 22 -8.96 -22.21 -4.67
CA VAL A 22 -10.36 -21.83 -4.91
C VAL A 22 -10.67 -20.48 -4.28
N GLY A 23 -10.23 -20.23 -3.04
CA GLY A 23 -10.42 -18.95 -2.36
C GLY A 23 -9.76 -17.80 -3.09
N LEU A 24 -8.53 -17.96 -3.59
CA LEU A 24 -7.83 -16.95 -4.38
C LEU A 24 -8.45 -16.75 -5.78
N MET A 25 -9.02 -17.79 -6.38
CA MET A 25 -9.79 -17.64 -7.62
C MET A 25 -11.05 -16.80 -7.39
N LEU A 26 -11.79 -17.06 -6.32
CA LEU A 26 -12.96 -16.27 -5.92
C LEU A 26 -12.58 -14.85 -5.53
N ALA A 27 -11.41 -14.63 -4.96
CA ALA A 27 -10.88 -13.30 -4.60
C ALA A 27 -10.76 -12.35 -5.80
N LYS A 28 -10.68 -12.87 -7.04
CA LYS A 28 -10.65 -12.07 -8.27
C LYS A 28 -12.03 -11.54 -8.67
N ILE A 29 -13.10 -12.09 -8.09
CA ILE A 29 -14.47 -11.67 -8.38
C ILE A 29 -14.70 -10.31 -7.70
N LYS A 30 -15.02 -9.30 -8.52
CA LYS A 30 -15.38 -7.97 -8.05
C LYS A 30 -16.89 -7.81 -8.10
N MET A 31 -17.52 -7.55 -6.98
CA MET A 31 -18.92 -7.15 -6.90
C MET A 31 -18.99 -5.62 -6.96
N GLY A 32 -19.11 -5.07 -8.18
CA GLY A 32 -19.01 -3.63 -8.42
C GLY A 32 -17.61 -3.08 -8.13
N LYS A 33 -17.48 -2.16 -7.17
CA LYS A 33 -16.19 -1.57 -6.74
C LYS A 33 -15.56 -2.29 -5.54
N ILE A 34 -16.20 -3.34 -5.01
CA ILE A 34 -15.82 -4.02 -3.78
C ILE A 34 -15.31 -5.42 -4.13
N SER A 35 -14.21 -5.82 -3.50
CA SER A 35 -13.69 -7.19 -3.53
C SER A 35 -13.38 -7.62 -2.11
N LEU A 36 -13.82 -8.83 -1.73
CA LEU A 36 -13.47 -9.43 -0.44
C LEU A 36 -12.02 -9.94 -0.41
N GLY A 37 -11.34 -9.95 -1.57
CA GLY A 37 -9.92 -10.29 -1.64
C GLY A 37 -9.62 -11.68 -1.05
N ILE A 38 -8.47 -11.78 -0.37
CA ILE A 38 -7.95 -13.03 0.22
C ILE A 38 -8.90 -13.64 1.26
N THR A 39 -9.84 -12.88 1.80
CA THR A 39 -10.82 -13.35 2.79
C THR A 39 -11.68 -14.51 2.27
N PHE A 40 -11.85 -14.65 0.96
CA PHE A 40 -12.56 -15.80 0.39
C PHE A 40 -11.92 -17.15 0.76
N VAL A 41 -10.61 -17.19 1.00
CA VAL A 41 -9.92 -18.41 1.46
C VAL A 41 -10.51 -18.91 2.79
N PHE A 42 -10.77 -17.99 3.72
CA PHE A 42 -11.39 -18.30 5.00
C PHE A 42 -12.81 -18.87 4.83
N PHE A 43 -13.65 -18.23 4.02
CA PHE A 43 -15.00 -18.72 3.78
C PHE A 43 -15.05 -20.05 3.03
N VAL A 44 -14.16 -20.27 2.05
CA VAL A 44 -14.03 -21.56 1.37
C VAL A 44 -13.61 -22.64 2.35
N GLY A 45 -12.69 -22.36 3.27
CA GLY A 45 -12.29 -23.29 4.31
C GLY A 45 -13.46 -23.72 5.20
N ILE A 46 -14.28 -22.78 5.67
CA ILE A 46 -15.48 -23.05 6.47
C ILE A 46 -16.49 -23.90 5.66
N LEU A 47 -16.73 -23.54 4.39
CA LEU A 47 -17.66 -24.25 3.53
C LEU A 47 -17.25 -25.71 3.32
N VAL A 48 -15.98 -25.94 3.02
CA VAL A 48 -15.44 -27.28 2.78
C VAL A 48 -15.46 -28.13 4.06
N ALA A 49 -15.16 -27.53 5.22
CA ALA A 49 -15.29 -28.17 6.52
C ALA A 49 -16.75 -28.56 6.82
N HIS A 50 -17.71 -27.67 6.50
CA HIS A 50 -19.13 -27.93 6.64
C HIS A 50 -19.60 -29.14 5.80
N PHE A 51 -19.05 -29.32 4.61
CA PHE A 51 -19.32 -30.49 3.78
C PHE A 51 -18.59 -31.79 4.23
N GLY A 52 -17.97 -31.74 5.40
CA GLY A 52 -17.43 -32.93 6.08
C GLY A 52 -16.00 -33.28 5.69
N LEU A 53 -15.23 -32.37 5.07
CA LEU A 53 -13.80 -32.58 4.88
C LEU A 53 -13.11 -32.59 6.24
N ARG A 54 -12.54 -33.73 6.60
CA ARG A 54 -11.72 -33.90 7.80
C ARG A 54 -10.26 -33.97 7.38
N VAL A 55 -9.42 -33.27 8.10
CA VAL A 55 -7.95 -33.21 7.90
C VAL A 55 -7.24 -33.68 9.15
N ASP A 56 -5.95 -34.01 9.02
CA ASP A 56 -5.15 -34.38 10.19
C ASP A 56 -4.97 -33.17 11.11
N PRO A 57 -5.37 -33.24 12.41
CA PRO A 57 -5.32 -32.10 13.32
C PRO A 57 -3.89 -31.62 13.58
N THR A 58 -2.91 -32.53 13.62
CA THR A 58 -1.51 -32.21 13.92
C THR A 58 -0.91 -31.40 12.78
N MET A 59 -1.11 -31.87 11.55
CA MET A 59 -0.65 -31.18 10.35
C MET A 59 -1.36 -29.84 10.17
N LEU A 60 -2.65 -29.75 10.48
CA LEU A 60 -3.39 -28.48 10.43
C LEU A 60 -2.84 -27.46 11.43
N THR A 61 -2.56 -27.88 12.68
CA THR A 61 -1.97 -27.04 13.71
C THR A 61 -0.58 -26.54 13.31
N PHE A 62 0.24 -27.44 12.74
CA PHE A 62 1.55 -27.08 12.22
C PHE A 62 1.42 -26.00 11.11
N ALA A 63 0.54 -26.22 10.14
CA ALA A 63 0.33 -25.28 9.04
C ALA A 63 -0.18 -23.91 9.54
N GLN A 64 -1.08 -23.90 10.53
CA GLN A 64 -1.59 -22.69 11.17
C GLN A 64 -0.47 -21.90 11.86
N ASN A 65 0.31 -22.55 12.70
CA ASN A 65 1.39 -21.89 13.46
C ASN A 65 2.50 -21.39 12.53
N PHE A 66 2.91 -22.20 11.56
CA PHE A 66 3.92 -21.82 10.58
C PHE A 66 3.45 -20.65 9.70
N GLY A 67 2.19 -20.69 9.23
CA GLY A 67 1.58 -19.61 8.46
C GLY A 67 1.48 -18.32 9.26
N LEU A 68 1.14 -18.39 10.56
CA LEU A 68 1.09 -17.24 11.45
C LEU A 68 2.46 -16.59 11.63
N VAL A 69 3.50 -17.40 11.86
CA VAL A 69 4.88 -16.92 12.01
C VAL A 69 5.36 -16.23 10.73
N LEU A 70 5.13 -16.84 9.57
CA LEU A 70 5.45 -16.24 8.27
C LEU A 70 4.71 -14.91 8.03
N PHE A 71 3.43 -14.86 8.38
CA PHE A 71 2.60 -13.67 8.23
C PHE A 71 3.13 -12.51 9.09
N ILE A 72 3.37 -12.76 10.39
CA ILE A 72 3.87 -11.74 11.32
C ILE A 72 5.26 -11.26 10.91
N TYR A 73 6.14 -12.18 10.50
CA TYR A 73 7.46 -11.82 9.99
C TYR A 73 7.37 -10.92 8.75
N SER A 74 6.53 -11.29 7.79
CA SER A 74 6.34 -10.50 6.57
C SER A 74 5.83 -9.10 6.86
N LEU A 75 4.87 -8.97 7.79
CA LEU A 75 4.40 -7.67 8.28
C LEU A 75 5.53 -6.86 8.93
N GLY A 76 6.32 -7.49 9.78
CA GLY A 76 7.45 -6.84 10.44
C GLY A 76 8.48 -6.30 9.45
N VAL A 77 8.82 -7.07 8.42
CA VAL A 77 9.74 -6.65 7.35
C VAL A 77 9.14 -5.49 6.54
N GLN A 78 7.84 -5.53 6.25
CA GLN A 78 7.16 -4.50 5.48
C GLN A 78 7.03 -3.18 6.24
N VAL A 79 6.65 -3.23 7.52
CA VAL A 79 6.33 -2.05 8.34
C VAL A 79 7.56 -1.52 9.07
N GLY A 80 8.48 -2.40 9.51
CA GLY A 80 9.62 -2.07 10.37
C GLY A 80 10.48 -0.90 9.89
N PRO A 81 10.92 -0.87 8.63
CA PRO A 81 11.77 0.23 8.12
C PRO A 81 11.12 1.61 8.20
N SER A 82 9.80 1.68 8.09
CA SER A 82 9.05 2.96 8.13
C SER A 82 8.54 3.32 9.51
N PHE A 83 8.48 2.37 10.45
CA PHE A 83 7.86 2.55 11.77
C PHE A 83 8.56 3.63 12.61
N PHE A 84 9.86 3.46 12.92
CA PHE A 84 10.60 4.41 13.75
C PHE A 84 10.74 5.81 13.12
N PRO A 85 11.05 5.94 11.82
CA PRO A 85 11.05 7.24 11.16
C PRO A 85 9.68 7.94 11.17
N SER A 86 8.57 7.20 11.04
CA SER A 86 7.23 7.79 11.08
C SER A 86 6.88 8.35 12.45
N LEU A 87 7.32 7.69 13.54
CA LEU A 87 7.13 8.20 14.90
C LEU A 87 7.77 9.58 15.10
N LYS A 88 8.97 9.82 14.54
CA LYS A 88 9.69 11.10 14.71
C LYS A 88 9.09 12.26 13.91
N LYS A 89 8.34 12.00 12.82
CA LYS A 89 7.87 13.03 11.87
C LYS A 89 6.33 13.19 11.84
N GLY A 90 5.69 13.11 12.99
CA GLY A 90 4.24 13.39 13.14
C GLY A 90 3.34 12.16 13.27
N GLY A 91 3.90 10.93 13.17
CA GLY A 91 3.13 9.70 13.34
C GLY A 91 2.75 9.37 14.80
N ILE A 92 3.22 10.15 15.78
CA ILE A 92 2.86 9.93 17.19
C ILE A 92 1.36 10.04 17.38
N THR A 93 0.72 11.06 16.79
CA THR A 93 -0.73 11.25 16.89
C THR A 93 -1.51 10.08 16.30
N ASP A 94 -1.11 9.59 15.11
CA ASP A 94 -1.77 8.48 14.44
C ASP A 94 -1.59 7.17 15.22
N ASN A 95 -0.40 6.95 15.78
CA ASN A 95 -0.15 5.79 16.65
C ASN A 95 -0.94 5.86 17.95
N LEU A 96 -1.05 7.06 18.57
CA LEU A 96 -1.84 7.25 19.78
C LEU A 96 -3.32 7.00 19.52
N LEU A 97 -3.85 7.49 18.38
CA LEU A 97 -5.22 7.22 17.96
C LEU A 97 -5.46 5.73 17.72
N SER A 98 -4.50 5.01 17.14
CA SER A 98 -4.57 3.57 16.93
C SER A 98 -4.61 2.80 18.25
N VAL A 99 -3.75 3.16 19.21
CA VAL A 99 -3.76 2.59 20.57
C VAL A 99 -5.10 2.87 21.28
N LEU A 100 -5.59 4.11 21.17
CA LEU A 100 -6.90 4.48 21.76
C LEU A 100 -8.04 3.65 21.15
N LEU A 101 -8.06 3.46 19.83
CA LEU A 101 -9.06 2.65 19.14
C LEU A 101 -9.03 1.19 19.61
N ILE A 102 -7.84 0.59 19.72
CA ILE A 102 -7.65 -0.77 20.23
C ILE A 102 -8.16 -0.85 21.68
N SER A 103 -7.80 0.12 22.52
CA SER A 103 -8.24 0.16 23.93
C SER A 103 -9.76 0.24 24.07
N ILE A 104 -10.41 1.10 23.27
CA ILE A 104 -11.87 1.19 23.22
C ILE A 104 -12.48 -0.15 22.79
N THR A 105 -11.91 -0.80 21.78
CA THR A 105 -12.40 -2.10 21.30
C THR A 105 -12.30 -3.16 22.40
N LEU A 106 -11.21 -3.20 23.16
CA LEU A 106 -11.04 -4.14 24.28
C LEU A 106 -12.04 -3.87 25.40
N VAL A 107 -12.30 -2.59 25.75
CA VAL A 107 -13.30 -2.21 26.73
C VAL A 107 -14.70 -2.62 26.29
N LEU A 108 -15.04 -2.45 25.02
CA LEU A 108 -16.32 -2.91 24.47
C LEU A 108 -16.45 -4.43 24.54
N CYS A 109 -15.41 -5.17 24.20
CA CYS A 109 -15.38 -6.63 24.33
C CYS A 109 -15.59 -7.08 25.77
N TRP A 110 -14.90 -6.44 26.71
CA TRP A 110 -15.10 -6.72 28.14
C TRP A 110 -16.52 -6.39 28.60
N GLY A 111 -17.10 -5.30 28.12
CA GLY A 111 -18.50 -4.93 28.36
C GLY A 111 -19.49 -5.98 27.83
N ILE A 112 -19.27 -6.47 26.60
CA ILE A 112 -20.11 -7.54 26.02
C ILE A 112 -20.01 -8.82 26.86
N TYR A 113 -18.79 -9.22 27.23
CA TYR A 113 -18.57 -10.37 28.10
C TYR A 113 -19.33 -10.27 29.42
N THR A 114 -19.27 -9.11 30.10
CA THR A 114 -19.84 -8.94 31.43
C THR A 114 -21.35 -8.71 31.42
N VAL A 115 -21.90 -7.97 30.42
CA VAL A 115 -23.31 -7.58 30.36
C VAL A 115 -24.16 -8.64 29.65
N VAL A 116 -23.64 -9.20 28.54
CA VAL A 116 -24.38 -10.16 27.71
C VAL A 116 -24.16 -11.59 28.18
N GLY A 117 -23.03 -11.88 28.88
CA GLY A 117 -22.72 -13.21 29.39
C GLY A 117 -22.25 -14.19 28.35
N ILE A 118 -21.76 -13.69 27.19
CA ILE A 118 -21.16 -14.51 26.14
C ILE A 118 -19.76 -14.96 26.59
N PRO A 119 -19.36 -16.23 26.37
CA PRO A 119 -18.01 -16.71 26.73
C PRO A 119 -16.91 -15.85 26.09
N ILE A 120 -15.85 -15.59 26.83
CA ILE A 120 -14.76 -14.71 26.38
C ILE A 120 -14.13 -15.18 25.05
N THR A 121 -14.08 -16.47 24.82
CA THR A 121 -13.57 -17.07 23.59
C THR A 121 -14.40 -16.67 22.37
N GLU A 122 -15.74 -16.69 22.51
CA GLU A 122 -16.65 -16.26 21.46
C GLU A 122 -16.60 -14.74 21.25
N VAL A 123 -16.46 -13.95 22.33
CA VAL A 123 -16.27 -12.49 22.23
C VAL A 123 -15.01 -12.13 21.46
N ILE A 124 -13.92 -12.85 21.67
CA ILE A 124 -12.67 -12.67 20.89
C ILE A 124 -12.90 -13.04 19.42
N GLY A 125 -13.66 -14.09 19.14
CA GLY A 125 -14.07 -14.45 17.78
C GLY A 125 -14.89 -13.35 17.12
N ILE A 126 -15.92 -12.82 17.81
CA ILE A 126 -16.75 -11.71 17.33
C ILE A 126 -15.87 -10.47 17.04
N MET A 127 -14.98 -10.13 17.97
CA MET A 127 -14.04 -9.01 17.79
C MET A 127 -13.22 -9.19 16.54
N SER A 128 -12.59 -10.36 16.38
CA SER A 128 -11.72 -10.65 15.23
C SER A 128 -12.49 -10.53 13.91
N GLY A 129 -13.73 -10.98 13.87
CA GLY A 129 -14.62 -10.84 12.71
C GLY A 129 -15.05 -9.40 12.45
N ALA A 130 -15.50 -8.70 13.48
CA ALA A 130 -15.98 -7.32 13.38
C ALA A 130 -14.91 -6.34 12.87
N VAL A 131 -13.65 -6.52 13.30
CA VAL A 131 -12.51 -5.73 12.81
C VAL A 131 -11.82 -6.35 11.59
N THR A 132 -12.38 -7.42 11.01
CA THR A 132 -11.84 -8.14 9.84
C THR A 132 -10.38 -8.58 9.98
N ASN A 133 -10.00 -8.99 11.19
CA ASN A 133 -8.61 -9.33 11.56
C ASN A 133 -8.48 -10.84 11.89
N THR A 134 -8.43 -11.68 10.85
CA THR A 134 -8.23 -13.13 11.02
C THR A 134 -6.90 -13.54 11.69
N PRO A 135 -5.78 -12.81 11.57
CA PRO A 135 -4.59 -13.09 12.35
C PRO A 135 -4.78 -13.03 13.87
N VAL A 136 -5.63 -12.14 14.37
CA VAL A 136 -5.96 -12.09 15.80
C VAL A 136 -6.71 -13.36 16.21
N LEU A 137 -7.61 -13.87 15.37
CA LEU A 137 -8.27 -15.15 15.60
C LEU A 137 -7.24 -16.29 15.72
N ALA A 138 -6.32 -16.40 14.78
CA ALA A 138 -5.30 -17.44 14.76
C ALA A 138 -4.38 -17.37 16.01
N ALA A 139 -3.98 -16.16 16.41
CA ALA A 139 -3.17 -15.93 17.60
C ALA A 139 -3.93 -16.33 18.88
N ALA A 140 -5.21 -15.97 18.98
CA ALA A 140 -6.05 -16.31 20.12
C ALA A 140 -6.28 -17.83 20.24
N GLN A 141 -6.55 -18.52 19.12
CA GLN A 141 -6.69 -19.97 19.08
C GLN A 141 -5.37 -20.66 19.49
N SER A 142 -4.24 -20.20 18.97
CA SER A 142 -2.92 -20.75 19.34
C SER A 142 -2.61 -20.54 20.83
N THR A 143 -2.94 -19.37 21.40
CA THR A 143 -2.77 -19.08 22.82
C THR A 143 -3.68 -19.98 23.67
N LEU A 144 -4.96 -20.12 23.27
CA LEU A 144 -5.90 -20.99 23.96
C LEU A 144 -5.44 -22.46 23.97
N ALA A 145 -4.94 -22.95 22.84
CA ALA A 145 -4.37 -24.30 22.74
C ALA A 145 -3.15 -24.50 23.65
N GLY A 146 -2.36 -23.45 23.87
CA GLY A 146 -1.21 -23.48 24.79
C GLY A 146 -1.63 -23.50 26.27
N ILE A 147 -2.74 -22.83 26.63
CA ILE A 147 -3.25 -22.76 28.00
C ILE A 147 -4.07 -24.01 28.34
N ASP A 148 -4.94 -24.43 27.41
CA ASP A 148 -5.81 -25.59 27.56
C ASP A 148 -5.79 -26.44 26.28
N PRO A 149 -4.94 -27.47 26.22
CA PRO A 149 -4.83 -28.35 25.05
C PRO A 149 -6.12 -29.09 24.70
N GLY A 150 -7.09 -29.20 25.61
CA GLY A 150 -8.38 -29.85 25.42
C GLY A 150 -9.46 -28.94 24.84
N SER A 151 -9.18 -27.65 24.61
CA SER A 151 -10.16 -26.62 24.25
C SER A 151 -10.56 -26.58 22.77
N THR A 152 -10.63 -27.73 22.09
CA THR A 152 -10.97 -27.81 20.65
C THR A 152 -12.36 -27.22 20.34
N ASP A 153 -13.35 -27.45 21.20
CA ASP A 153 -14.71 -26.91 21.02
C ASP A 153 -14.71 -25.38 21.18
N ALA A 154 -13.97 -24.84 22.15
CA ALA A 154 -13.85 -23.39 22.35
C ALA A 154 -13.12 -22.72 21.19
N GLN A 155 -12.09 -23.35 20.62
CA GLN A 155 -11.40 -22.87 19.42
C GLN A 155 -12.34 -22.86 18.19
N SER A 156 -13.16 -23.90 18.06
CA SER A 156 -14.16 -23.99 16.98
C SER A 156 -15.25 -22.94 17.13
N ASN A 157 -15.76 -22.73 18.33
CA ASN A 157 -16.75 -21.68 18.62
C ASN A 157 -16.20 -20.28 18.36
N MET A 158 -14.92 -20.04 18.71
CA MET A 158 -14.24 -18.78 18.39
C MET A 158 -14.20 -18.54 16.88
N ALA A 159 -13.90 -19.58 16.08
CA ALA A 159 -13.88 -19.48 14.62
C ALA A 159 -15.29 -19.23 14.04
N LEU A 160 -16.31 -19.91 14.55
CA LEU A 160 -17.70 -19.70 14.15
C LEU A 160 -18.18 -18.28 14.47
N ALA A 161 -17.89 -17.79 15.66
CA ALA A 161 -18.23 -16.43 16.08
C ALA A 161 -17.55 -15.38 15.15
N CYS A 162 -16.29 -15.61 14.78
CA CYS A 162 -15.58 -14.80 13.80
C CYS A 162 -16.27 -14.85 12.42
N ALA A 163 -16.63 -16.04 11.94
CA ALA A 163 -17.26 -16.22 10.64
C ALA A 163 -18.61 -15.49 10.52
N VAL A 164 -19.40 -15.48 11.59
CA VAL A 164 -20.69 -14.78 11.65
C VAL A 164 -20.51 -13.25 11.71
N ALA A 165 -19.54 -12.77 12.49
CA ALA A 165 -19.29 -11.34 12.66
C ALA A 165 -18.59 -10.71 11.45
N TYR A 166 -17.79 -11.47 10.70
CA TYR A 166 -16.93 -10.97 9.64
C TYR A 166 -17.67 -10.24 8.50
N PRO A 167 -18.75 -10.81 7.91
CA PRO A 167 -19.53 -10.10 6.88
C PRO A 167 -20.09 -8.77 7.37
N LEU A 168 -20.57 -8.74 8.62
CA LEU A 168 -21.09 -7.52 9.26
C LEU A 168 -19.97 -6.49 9.47
N GLY A 169 -18.76 -6.93 9.84
CA GLY A 169 -17.58 -6.10 9.95
C GLY A 169 -17.22 -5.42 8.62
N VAL A 170 -17.20 -6.19 7.52
CA VAL A 170 -16.94 -5.66 6.18
C VAL A 170 -17.99 -4.63 5.75
N VAL A 171 -19.28 -4.98 5.92
CA VAL A 171 -20.39 -4.06 5.59
C VAL A 171 -20.34 -2.82 6.45
N GLY A 172 -20.10 -2.96 7.76
CA GLY A 172 -19.99 -1.85 8.72
C GLY A 172 -18.84 -0.89 8.35
N MET A 173 -17.70 -1.41 7.96
CA MET A 173 -16.55 -0.61 7.51
C MET A 173 -16.89 0.19 6.25
N ILE A 174 -17.50 -0.45 5.25
CA ILE A 174 -17.93 0.21 4.00
C ILE A 174 -18.96 1.31 4.30
N LEU A 175 -19.98 0.99 5.08
CA LEU A 175 -21.00 1.97 5.50
C LEU A 175 -20.38 3.13 6.27
N GLY A 176 -19.45 2.86 7.19
CA GLY A 176 -18.71 3.87 7.92
C GLY A 176 -17.96 4.84 6.98
N MET A 177 -17.25 4.31 5.97
CA MET A 177 -16.58 5.14 4.97
C MET A 177 -17.57 5.99 4.16
N VAL A 178 -18.70 5.42 3.75
CA VAL A 178 -19.74 6.14 2.99
C VAL A 178 -20.36 7.25 3.84
N ILE A 179 -20.71 6.96 5.11
CA ILE A 179 -21.29 7.93 6.05
C ILE A 179 -20.30 9.06 6.33
N LEU A 180 -19.05 8.74 6.64
CA LEU A 180 -18.01 9.74 6.87
C LEU A 180 -17.76 10.59 5.62
N GLY A 181 -17.78 9.98 4.43
CA GLY A 181 -17.70 10.70 3.16
C GLY A 181 -18.87 11.64 2.93
N ALA A 182 -20.09 11.24 3.31
CA ALA A 182 -21.28 12.06 3.19
C ALA A 182 -21.34 13.20 4.23
N LEU A 183 -20.85 12.95 5.45
CA LEU A 183 -20.77 13.95 6.53
C LEU A 183 -19.69 15.00 6.28
N ARG A 184 -18.66 14.65 5.50
CA ARG A 184 -17.63 15.58 5.05
C ARG A 184 -18.26 16.56 4.06
N LYS A 185 -18.91 17.59 4.61
CA LYS A 185 -19.58 18.63 3.83
C LYS A 185 -18.59 19.29 2.85
N LYS A 186 -19.10 19.56 1.64
CA LYS A 186 -18.61 20.34 0.48
C LYS A 186 -17.68 21.56 0.70
N GLY A 187 -17.09 21.74 1.84
CA GLY A 187 -16.25 22.90 2.18
C GLY A 187 -14.76 22.67 2.07
N GLU A 188 -14.29 21.41 1.95
CA GLU A 188 -12.85 21.08 1.91
C GLU A 188 -12.47 20.24 0.68
N GLU A 189 -12.96 20.59 -0.48
CA GLU A 189 -12.56 19.93 -1.74
C GLU A 189 -11.12 20.23 -2.18
N LYS A 190 -10.29 20.83 -1.34
CA LYS A 190 -8.90 21.17 -1.69
C LYS A 190 -7.84 20.21 -1.15
N GLY A 191 -8.19 19.06 -0.58
CA GLY A 191 -7.16 18.30 0.13
C GLY A 191 -7.14 16.78 0.05
N SER A 192 -8.13 16.05 -0.50
CA SER A 192 -8.09 14.58 -0.38
C SER A 192 -9.11 13.88 -1.29
N SER A 193 -8.89 13.94 -2.58
CA SER A 193 -9.38 12.92 -3.52
C SER A 193 -8.22 12.03 -3.91
N ALA A 194 -7.78 11.20 -2.99
CA ALA A 194 -6.89 10.10 -3.28
C ALA A 194 -7.75 8.90 -3.66
N MET A 195 -7.72 8.50 -4.91
CA MET A 195 -7.89 7.15 -5.48
C MET A 195 -8.50 7.16 -6.87
N GLN A 196 -7.97 7.95 -7.76
CA GLN A 196 -8.08 7.72 -9.20
C GLN A 196 -6.83 8.30 -9.83
N HIS A 197 -6.39 7.76 -10.96
CA HIS A 197 -5.29 8.31 -11.76
C HIS A 197 -5.49 9.82 -11.96
N ASN A 198 -5.00 10.61 -11.02
CA ASN A 198 -5.25 12.05 -10.97
C ASN A 198 -4.12 12.85 -11.62
N THR A 199 -3.10 12.17 -12.13
CA THR A 199 -2.02 12.81 -12.86
C THR A 199 -2.29 12.71 -14.33
N PHE A 200 -2.66 13.84 -14.93
CA PHE A 200 -2.85 13.96 -16.37
C PHE A 200 -1.61 14.56 -17.00
N ILE A 201 -1.14 13.92 -18.06
CA ILE A 201 -0.02 14.40 -18.85
C ILE A 201 -0.60 15.02 -20.13
N ASN A 202 -0.31 16.29 -20.34
CA ASN A 202 -0.72 17.01 -21.51
C ASN A 202 0.48 17.74 -22.12
N GLU A 203 0.49 17.87 -23.41
CA GLU A 203 1.45 18.68 -24.14
C GLU A 203 0.80 20.03 -24.47
N PHE A 204 1.51 21.11 -24.15
CA PHE A 204 1.10 22.47 -24.42
C PHE A 204 2.14 23.17 -25.29
N ILE A 205 1.69 23.99 -26.20
CA ILE A 205 2.55 24.86 -27.02
C ILE A 205 2.59 26.21 -26.31
N ALA A 206 3.77 26.67 -25.94
CA ALA A 206 3.97 27.94 -25.27
C ALA A 206 3.71 29.10 -26.24
N ASN A 207 2.53 29.71 -26.15
CA ASN A 207 2.13 30.84 -26.99
C ASN A 207 1.50 32.00 -26.18
N ASN A 208 1.46 31.87 -24.83
CA ASN A 208 0.96 32.93 -23.98
C ASN A 208 2.07 33.94 -23.67
N PRO A 209 1.95 35.22 -24.09
CA PRO A 209 2.95 36.26 -23.86
C PRO A 209 3.30 36.47 -22.38
N ALA A 210 2.38 36.17 -21.48
CA ALA A 210 2.58 36.37 -20.04
C ALA A 210 3.65 35.46 -19.42
N ILE A 211 4.02 34.37 -20.09
CA ILE A 211 5.03 33.40 -19.61
C ILE A 211 6.33 33.42 -20.42
N LEU A 212 6.32 34.01 -21.61
CA LEU A 212 7.48 34.05 -22.49
C LEU A 212 8.62 34.88 -21.88
N GLY A 213 9.84 34.37 -21.96
CA GLY A 213 11.02 34.98 -21.36
C GLY A 213 11.13 34.83 -19.85
N ARG A 214 10.18 34.13 -19.20
CA ARG A 214 10.18 33.93 -17.76
C ARG A 214 10.73 32.56 -17.39
N THR A 215 11.31 32.45 -16.20
CA THR A 215 11.76 31.18 -15.65
C THR A 215 10.58 30.35 -15.14
N ILE A 216 10.69 29.02 -15.19
CA ILE A 216 9.67 28.11 -14.64
C ILE A 216 9.41 28.39 -13.16
N ALA A 217 10.44 28.75 -12.38
CA ALA A 217 10.29 29.10 -10.98
C ALA A 217 9.40 30.33 -10.78
N ALA A 218 9.59 31.37 -11.59
CA ALA A 218 8.79 32.60 -11.52
C ALA A 218 7.32 32.32 -11.88
N ILE A 219 7.09 31.52 -12.92
CA ILE A 219 5.75 31.14 -13.36
C ILE A 219 5.04 30.29 -12.28
N ALA A 220 5.74 29.31 -11.71
CA ALA A 220 5.18 28.45 -10.67
C ALA A 220 4.89 29.19 -9.34
N HIS A 221 5.58 30.30 -9.09
CA HIS A 221 5.33 31.13 -7.92
C HIS A 221 4.04 31.95 -8.04
N ASP A 222 3.73 32.41 -9.24
CA ASP A 222 2.62 33.34 -9.48
C ASP A 222 1.27 32.63 -9.69
N VAL A 223 1.26 31.31 -9.81
CA VAL A 223 0.06 30.53 -10.12
C VAL A 223 -0.22 29.50 -9.04
N ASP A 224 -1.43 29.48 -8.51
CA ASP A 224 -1.91 28.49 -7.53
C ASP A 224 -2.36 27.18 -8.21
N ALA A 225 -1.58 26.70 -9.20
CA ALA A 225 -1.79 25.44 -9.86
C ALA A 225 -0.57 24.54 -9.68
N LYS A 226 -0.81 23.25 -9.39
CA LYS A 226 0.26 22.27 -9.19
C LYS A 226 0.58 21.60 -10.50
N PHE A 227 1.78 21.84 -11.02
CA PHE A 227 2.26 21.21 -12.24
C PHE A 227 3.73 20.84 -12.17
N VAL A 228 4.12 19.88 -12.98
CA VAL A 228 5.52 19.49 -13.22
C VAL A 228 5.74 19.41 -14.71
N ILE A 229 6.65 20.24 -15.24
CA ILE A 229 7.07 20.13 -16.64
C ILE A 229 8.10 19.01 -16.71
N SER A 230 7.77 17.91 -17.37
CA SER A 230 8.63 16.73 -17.47
C SER A 230 9.68 16.87 -18.56
N ARG A 231 9.33 17.48 -19.69
CA ARG A 231 10.18 17.69 -20.88
C ARG A 231 9.77 18.97 -21.59
N ILE A 232 10.74 19.59 -22.27
CA ILE A 232 10.51 20.70 -23.19
C ILE A 232 11.17 20.34 -24.52
N TRP A 233 10.41 20.46 -25.61
CA TRP A 233 11.01 20.43 -26.96
C TRP A 233 11.25 21.88 -27.39
N HIS A 234 12.55 22.21 -27.46
CA HIS A 234 13.02 23.51 -27.89
C HIS A 234 13.82 23.35 -29.17
N ASN A 235 13.41 24.00 -30.26
CA ASN A 235 14.06 23.90 -31.59
C ASN A 235 14.32 22.44 -32.05
N GLY A 236 13.39 21.53 -31.77
CA GLY A 236 13.51 20.11 -32.15
C GLY A 236 14.39 19.25 -31.25
N ALA A 237 15.03 19.83 -30.23
CA ALA A 237 15.76 19.12 -29.20
C ALA A 237 14.94 19.00 -27.93
N VAL A 238 15.03 17.83 -27.26
CA VAL A 238 14.38 17.61 -25.95
C VAL A 238 15.31 18.04 -24.85
N VAL A 239 14.80 18.87 -23.94
CA VAL A 239 15.52 19.38 -22.78
C VAL A 239 14.76 19.02 -21.51
N LEU A 240 15.49 18.56 -20.49
CA LEU A 240 14.95 18.43 -19.13
C LEU A 240 14.94 19.83 -18.48
N PRO A 241 13.76 20.40 -18.22
CA PRO A 241 13.68 21.75 -17.69
C PRO A 241 14.11 21.79 -16.23
N THR A 242 14.80 22.83 -15.85
CA THR A 242 15.12 23.20 -14.44
C THR A 242 14.21 24.34 -13.99
N SER A 243 14.26 24.69 -12.71
CA SER A 243 13.56 25.87 -12.19
C SER A 243 13.99 27.19 -12.86
N GLN A 244 15.21 27.22 -13.42
CA GLN A 244 15.80 28.38 -14.10
C GLN A 244 15.60 28.37 -15.62
N THR A 245 15.05 27.29 -16.16
CA THR A 245 14.77 27.22 -17.61
C THR A 245 13.78 28.30 -18.01
N ILE A 246 14.12 29.07 -19.03
CA ILE A 246 13.29 30.12 -19.60
C ILE A 246 12.43 29.51 -20.70
N ILE A 247 11.14 29.83 -20.67
CA ILE A 247 10.18 29.38 -21.69
C ILE A 247 10.22 30.37 -22.85
N THR A 248 10.34 29.82 -24.07
CA THR A 248 10.31 30.60 -25.30
C THR A 248 9.08 30.28 -26.15
N GLU A 249 8.75 31.19 -27.06
CA GLU A 249 7.62 31.01 -27.96
C GLU A 249 7.77 29.75 -28.82
N GLY A 250 6.73 28.97 -28.93
CA GLY A 250 6.74 27.72 -29.70
C GLY A 250 7.34 26.52 -28.98
N ASP A 251 7.79 26.64 -27.74
CA ASP A 251 8.22 25.49 -26.94
C ASP A 251 7.05 24.54 -26.71
N HIS A 252 7.29 23.25 -26.92
CA HIS A 252 6.34 22.20 -26.56
C HIS A 252 6.64 21.69 -25.17
N LEU A 253 5.72 21.89 -24.25
CA LEU A 253 5.84 21.59 -22.82
C LEU A 253 5.06 20.33 -22.47
N LEU A 254 5.72 19.26 -22.06
CA LEU A 254 5.04 18.09 -21.54
C LEU A 254 4.81 18.26 -20.03
N VAL A 255 3.56 18.54 -19.66
CA VAL A 255 3.19 18.94 -18.30
C VAL A 255 2.35 17.85 -17.65
N ALA A 256 2.77 17.43 -16.46
CA ALA A 256 1.99 16.59 -15.56
C ALA A 256 1.29 17.48 -14.54
N SER A 257 -0.03 17.28 -14.35
CA SER A 257 -0.85 18.05 -13.43
C SER A 257 -2.03 17.25 -12.88
N HIS A 258 -2.74 17.79 -11.90
CA HIS A 258 -4.04 17.26 -11.53
C HIS A 258 -5.10 17.61 -12.59
N LYS A 259 -6.12 16.75 -12.70
CA LYS A 259 -7.23 16.96 -13.64
C LYS A 259 -7.90 18.32 -13.48
N GLU A 260 -8.02 18.76 -12.25
CA GLU A 260 -8.65 20.03 -11.88
C GLU A 260 -7.85 21.24 -12.36
N ASP A 261 -6.52 21.10 -12.42
CA ASP A 261 -5.61 22.17 -12.81
C ASP A 261 -5.39 22.26 -14.32
N VAL A 262 -5.79 21.25 -15.11
CA VAL A 262 -5.53 21.20 -16.57
C VAL A 262 -6.01 22.44 -17.29
N ARG A 263 -7.23 22.94 -16.96
CA ARG A 263 -7.79 24.13 -17.59
C ARG A 263 -7.02 25.42 -17.25
N THR A 264 -6.59 25.53 -15.99
CA THR A 264 -5.75 26.67 -15.54
C THR A 264 -4.40 26.63 -16.23
N ILE A 265 -3.83 25.46 -16.40
CA ILE A 265 -2.54 25.25 -17.07
C ILE A 265 -2.64 25.49 -18.56
N GLU A 266 -3.75 25.12 -19.20
CA GLU A 266 -4.02 25.46 -20.61
C GLU A 266 -4.09 26.96 -20.82
N MET A 267 -4.79 27.70 -19.94
CA MET A 267 -4.83 29.15 -19.98
C MET A 267 -3.46 29.78 -19.71
N LEU A 268 -2.62 29.12 -18.89
CA LEU A 268 -1.30 29.60 -18.52
C LEU A 268 -0.28 29.43 -19.65
N PHE A 269 -0.16 28.22 -20.20
CA PHE A 269 0.88 27.90 -21.18
C PHE A 269 0.45 28.18 -22.63
N GLY A 270 -0.82 27.96 -22.93
CA GLY A 270 -1.37 28.18 -24.25
C GLY A 270 -2.05 26.92 -24.82
N THR A 271 -1.93 26.70 -26.11
CA THR A 271 -2.72 25.70 -26.83
C THR A 271 -2.32 24.28 -26.46
N LYS A 272 -3.30 23.46 -26.09
CA LYS A 272 -3.10 22.03 -25.86
C LYS A 272 -2.90 21.29 -27.18
N ALA A 273 -1.84 20.48 -27.27
CA ALA A 273 -1.61 19.62 -28.42
C ALA A 273 -2.63 18.47 -28.47
N SER A 274 -2.89 17.96 -29.68
CA SER A 274 -3.91 16.92 -29.91
C SER A 274 -3.50 15.52 -29.43
N LYS A 275 -2.22 15.29 -29.14
CA LYS A 275 -1.70 13.98 -28.75
C LYS A 275 -2.14 13.61 -27.33
N ASP A 276 -2.74 12.43 -27.18
CA ASP A 276 -3.08 11.89 -25.86
C ASP A 276 -1.90 11.15 -25.25
N TRP A 277 -1.32 11.73 -24.18
CA TRP A 277 -0.20 11.22 -23.44
C TRP A 277 -0.59 10.37 -22.22
N ASN A 278 -1.90 10.07 -22.05
CA ASN A 278 -2.40 9.32 -20.88
C ASN A 278 -2.69 7.86 -21.21
N ARG A 279 -2.38 7.41 -22.42
CA ARG A 279 -2.56 6.02 -22.84
C ARG A 279 -1.54 5.10 -22.15
N GLU A 280 -1.95 3.87 -21.81
CA GLU A 280 -1.11 2.89 -21.14
C GLU A 280 -0.02 2.30 -22.07
N ASP A 281 -0.23 2.34 -23.38
CA ASP A 281 0.63 1.75 -24.40
C ASP A 281 1.75 2.69 -24.89
N ILE A 282 1.95 3.86 -24.28
CA ILE A 282 3.01 4.77 -24.66
C ILE A 282 4.38 4.23 -24.26
N ASP A 283 5.23 3.93 -25.25
CA ASP A 283 6.64 3.66 -25.00
C ASP A 283 7.37 4.98 -24.73
N TRP A 284 7.56 5.29 -23.47
CA TRP A 284 8.22 6.51 -23.01
C TRP A 284 9.72 6.58 -23.41
N ASN A 285 10.35 5.44 -23.73
CA ASN A 285 11.73 5.40 -24.18
C ASN A 285 11.85 5.63 -25.69
N ALA A 286 10.76 5.37 -26.43
CA ALA A 286 10.69 5.67 -27.86
C ALA A 286 10.38 7.15 -28.15
N VAL A 287 9.87 7.89 -27.15
CA VAL A 287 9.53 9.33 -27.29
C VAL A 287 10.80 10.17 -27.49
N ASP A 288 11.89 9.74 -26.86
CA ASP A 288 13.19 10.40 -26.99
C ASP A 288 14.33 9.38 -26.82
N LYS A 289 15.27 9.38 -27.75
CA LYS A 289 16.44 8.46 -27.73
C LYS A 289 17.49 8.85 -26.68
N GLN A 290 17.48 10.09 -26.18
CA GLN A 290 18.46 10.59 -25.22
C GLN A 290 17.99 10.40 -23.78
N LEU A 291 16.68 10.45 -23.53
CA LEU A 291 16.11 10.33 -22.20
C LEU A 291 15.42 8.97 -22.01
N VAL A 292 15.84 8.25 -20.99
CA VAL A 292 15.22 7.00 -20.58
C VAL A 292 14.32 7.20 -19.36
N SER A 293 13.28 6.37 -19.25
CA SER A 293 12.41 6.32 -18.08
C SER A 293 12.70 5.04 -17.32
N LYS A 294 13.06 5.16 -16.04
CA LYS A 294 13.31 4.01 -15.16
C LYS A 294 12.50 4.10 -13.87
N ARG A 295 12.25 2.93 -13.26
CA ARG A 295 11.58 2.82 -11.96
C ARG A 295 12.60 2.59 -10.87
N LEU A 296 12.74 3.55 -9.96
CA LEU A 296 13.58 3.42 -8.77
C LEU A 296 12.70 3.23 -7.53
N ILE A 297 13.19 2.49 -6.55
CA ILE A 297 12.53 2.36 -5.24
C ILE A 297 13.34 3.15 -4.22
N VAL A 298 12.63 3.89 -3.37
CA VAL A 298 13.24 4.56 -2.23
C VAL A 298 13.63 3.52 -1.19
N THR A 299 14.90 3.17 -1.14
CA THR A 299 15.45 2.18 -0.19
C THR A 299 16.34 2.82 0.87
N ARG A 300 16.72 4.10 0.70
CA ARG A 300 17.60 4.80 1.63
C ARG A 300 16.81 5.36 2.83
N PRO A 301 17.12 4.93 4.10
CA PRO A 301 16.38 5.36 5.28
C PRO A 301 16.37 6.87 5.52
N ASN A 302 17.45 7.57 5.12
CA ASN A 302 17.59 9.01 5.28
C ASN A 302 16.61 9.81 4.40
N LEU A 303 16.04 9.21 3.36
CA LEU A 303 15.05 9.84 2.50
C LEU A 303 13.63 9.76 3.07
N ASN A 304 13.41 8.90 4.05
CA ASN A 304 12.09 8.72 4.62
C ASN A 304 11.59 9.99 5.31
N GLY A 305 10.46 10.53 4.83
CA GLY A 305 9.86 11.78 5.28
C GLY A 305 10.56 13.06 4.79
N GLU A 306 11.60 12.98 3.93
CA GLU A 306 12.17 14.14 3.27
C GLU A 306 11.25 14.65 2.16
N LYS A 307 11.21 15.97 1.98
CA LYS A 307 10.46 16.57 0.87
C LYS A 307 11.18 16.29 -0.44
N LEU A 308 10.43 15.92 -1.49
CA LEU A 308 10.98 15.67 -2.82
C LEU A 308 11.80 16.87 -3.33
N GLY A 309 11.29 18.09 -3.14
CA GLY A 309 11.96 19.32 -3.57
C GLY A 309 13.28 19.61 -2.85
N SER A 310 13.43 19.17 -1.58
CA SER A 310 14.68 19.37 -0.83
C SER A 310 15.85 18.54 -1.38
N LEU A 311 15.56 17.46 -2.11
CA LEU A 311 16.59 16.60 -2.69
C LEU A 311 17.25 17.21 -3.92
N LYS A 312 16.67 18.26 -4.53
CA LYS A 312 17.18 18.97 -5.71
C LYS A 312 17.67 18.05 -6.82
N LEU A 313 16.99 16.91 -7.01
CA LEU A 313 17.42 15.83 -7.90
C LEU A 313 17.62 16.30 -9.35
N ARG A 314 16.80 17.24 -9.79
CA ARG A 314 16.92 17.84 -11.11
C ARG A 314 18.24 18.64 -11.26
N ASN A 315 18.60 19.42 -10.25
CA ASN A 315 19.76 20.28 -10.31
C ASN A 315 21.09 19.54 -10.05
N LEU A 316 21.03 18.46 -9.24
CA LEU A 316 22.23 17.71 -8.84
C LEU A 316 22.52 16.51 -9.73
N TYR A 317 21.49 15.93 -10.32
CA TYR A 317 21.60 14.66 -11.07
C TYR A 317 21.00 14.73 -12.48
N ASP A 318 20.47 15.87 -12.92
CA ASP A 318 19.77 16.03 -14.21
C ASP A 318 18.68 14.98 -14.45
N ILE A 319 17.94 14.65 -13.39
CA ILE A 319 16.81 13.73 -13.44
C ILE A 319 15.52 14.41 -12.99
N ASN A 320 14.41 13.98 -13.57
CA ASN A 320 13.09 14.41 -13.18
C ASN A 320 12.26 13.24 -12.67
N ILE A 321 11.50 13.44 -11.57
CA ILE A 321 10.52 12.49 -11.08
C ILE A 321 9.15 12.92 -11.57
N THR A 322 8.52 12.06 -12.37
CA THR A 322 7.23 12.37 -13.01
C THR A 322 6.06 11.80 -12.24
N ARG A 323 6.21 10.63 -11.61
CA ARG A 323 5.17 9.93 -10.84
C ARG A 323 5.79 9.20 -9.67
N ILE A 324 5.00 9.03 -8.63
CA ILE A 324 5.37 8.24 -7.44
C ILE A 324 4.24 7.25 -7.16
N TYR A 325 4.58 5.98 -6.95
CA TYR A 325 3.62 4.96 -6.53
C TYR A 325 3.92 4.55 -5.11
N ARG A 326 2.92 4.67 -4.24
CA ARG A 326 2.96 4.25 -2.84
C ARG A 326 1.84 3.27 -2.57
N SER A 327 2.18 2.03 -2.21
CA SER A 327 1.18 0.97 -1.95
C SER A 327 0.14 0.82 -3.08
N GLY A 328 0.59 0.93 -4.35
CA GLY A 328 -0.27 0.83 -5.52
C GLY A 328 -1.04 2.11 -5.91
N ILE A 329 -0.91 3.19 -5.13
CA ILE A 329 -1.56 4.48 -5.40
C ILE A 329 -0.58 5.38 -6.13
N GLU A 330 -1.03 6.00 -7.21
CA GLU A 330 -0.26 7.01 -7.92
C GLU A 330 -0.37 8.36 -7.21
N LEU A 331 0.77 8.94 -6.85
CA LEU A 331 0.89 10.23 -6.22
C LEU A 331 1.55 11.23 -7.18
N PHE A 332 1.05 12.46 -7.16
CA PHE A 332 1.67 13.54 -7.91
C PHE A 332 3.04 13.91 -7.31
N ALA A 333 4.08 13.97 -8.15
CA ALA A 333 5.45 14.25 -7.73
C ALA A 333 5.67 15.75 -7.43
N SER A 334 4.91 16.30 -6.49
CA SER A 334 5.07 17.70 -6.08
C SER A 334 6.32 17.91 -5.21
N PRO A 335 6.94 19.11 -5.24
CA PRO A 335 8.10 19.42 -4.39
C PRO A 335 7.82 19.28 -2.88
N SER A 336 6.57 19.47 -2.46
CA SER A 336 6.14 19.36 -1.07
C SER A 336 5.88 17.91 -0.62
N LEU A 337 5.77 16.96 -1.55
CA LEU A 337 5.53 15.56 -1.23
C LEU A 337 6.69 15.00 -0.40
N ARG A 338 6.36 14.33 0.69
CA ARG A 338 7.35 13.63 1.51
C ARG A 338 7.50 12.19 1.03
N LEU A 339 8.73 11.81 0.72
CA LEU A 339 9.08 10.45 0.32
C LEU A 339 8.94 9.49 1.51
N GLN A 340 8.59 8.25 1.20
CA GLN A 340 8.58 7.14 2.16
C GLN A 340 9.40 5.97 1.61
N LEU A 341 9.94 5.17 2.51
CA LEU A 341 10.58 3.91 2.12
C LEU A 341 9.59 3.02 1.37
N GLY A 342 10.04 2.43 0.26
CA GLY A 342 9.20 1.63 -0.61
C GLY A 342 8.44 2.41 -1.67
N ASP A 343 8.50 3.75 -1.68
CA ASP A 343 7.97 4.54 -2.79
C ASP A 343 8.65 4.14 -4.10
N ARG A 344 7.85 3.90 -5.13
CA ARG A 344 8.36 3.62 -6.48
C ARG A 344 8.29 4.90 -7.31
N LEU A 345 9.45 5.40 -7.69
CA LEU A 345 9.60 6.65 -8.42
C LEU A 345 9.76 6.36 -9.92
N ILE A 346 8.97 7.03 -10.76
CA ILE A 346 9.23 7.07 -12.21
C ILE A 346 10.18 8.23 -12.46
N VAL A 347 11.41 7.88 -12.81
CA VAL A 347 12.51 8.80 -13.01
C VAL A 347 12.82 8.92 -14.51
N VAL A 348 12.97 10.13 -14.99
CA VAL A 348 13.31 10.45 -16.39
C VAL A 348 14.63 11.22 -16.40
N GLY A 349 15.55 10.80 -17.25
CA GLY A 349 16.86 11.41 -17.41
C GLY A 349 17.75 10.61 -18.36
N GLU A 350 18.97 11.06 -18.56
CA GLU A 350 19.98 10.25 -19.25
C GLU A 350 20.32 8.99 -18.44
N ALA A 351 20.68 7.91 -19.12
CA ALA A 351 20.96 6.63 -18.45
C ALA A 351 22.02 6.74 -17.36
N ASN A 352 23.10 7.51 -17.63
CA ASN A 352 24.19 7.75 -16.67
C ASN A 352 23.74 8.63 -15.49
N ALA A 353 22.91 9.65 -15.75
CA ALA A 353 22.35 10.52 -14.73
C ALA A 353 21.46 9.72 -13.75
N ILE A 354 20.62 8.83 -14.28
CA ILE A 354 19.78 7.95 -13.46
C ILE A 354 20.66 6.96 -12.66
N ALA A 355 21.73 6.42 -13.26
CA ALA A 355 22.64 5.52 -12.55
C ALA A 355 23.32 6.22 -11.36
N ASN A 356 23.74 7.48 -11.50
CA ASN A 356 24.29 8.27 -10.41
C ASN A 356 23.23 8.58 -9.31
N ALA A 357 22.00 8.90 -9.71
CA ALA A 357 20.91 9.17 -8.79
C ALA A 357 20.46 7.91 -8.02
N LYS A 358 20.63 6.73 -8.59
CA LYS A 358 20.34 5.43 -7.97
C LYS A 358 21.08 5.27 -6.65
N GLU A 359 22.33 5.67 -6.57
CA GLU A 359 23.12 5.61 -5.34
C GLU A 359 22.48 6.42 -4.20
N LYS A 360 21.87 7.54 -4.53
CA LYS A 360 21.21 8.44 -3.58
C LYS A 360 19.79 7.99 -3.20
N ILE A 361 19.02 7.50 -4.17
CA ILE A 361 17.60 7.17 -4.01
C ILE A 361 17.43 5.71 -3.55
N GLY A 362 18.07 4.79 -4.25
CA GLY A 362 17.92 3.36 -4.07
C GLY A 362 17.88 2.61 -5.40
N ASP A 363 17.62 1.31 -5.33
CA ASP A 363 17.74 0.40 -6.47
C ASP A 363 16.58 0.43 -7.45
N GLU A 364 16.81 -0.10 -8.66
CA GLU A 364 15.76 -0.34 -9.64
C GLU A 364 14.80 -1.43 -9.14
N VAL A 365 13.53 -1.35 -9.54
CA VAL A 365 12.49 -2.32 -9.13
C VAL A 365 12.88 -3.76 -9.45
N GLY A 366 13.53 -4.01 -10.58
CA GLY A 366 13.90 -5.36 -11.01
C GLY A 366 14.96 -6.05 -10.14
N VAL A 367 15.74 -5.30 -9.35
CA VAL A 367 16.75 -5.87 -8.44
C VAL A 367 16.10 -6.44 -7.18
N LEU A 368 14.90 -5.97 -6.82
CA LEU A 368 14.15 -6.42 -5.64
C LEU A 368 13.15 -7.55 -5.95
N ASP A 369 13.02 -7.96 -7.21
CA ASP A 369 12.09 -9.03 -7.62
C ASP A 369 12.59 -10.44 -7.22
N VAL A 370 13.84 -10.58 -6.79
CA VAL A 370 14.37 -11.85 -6.28
C VAL A 370 14.36 -11.82 -4.75
N PRO A 371 13.46 -12.59 -4.10
CA PRO A 371 13.41 -12.64 -2.65
C PRO A 371 14.69 -13.27 -2.09
N ASN A 372 15.32 -12.59 -1.13
CA ASN A 372 16.47 -13.14 -0.43
C ASN A 372 16.00 -14.16 0.63
N LEU A 373 15.93 -15.43 0.23
CA LEU A 373 15.46 -16.51 1.08
C LEU A 373 16.34 -16.70 2.33
N ILE A 374 17.64 -16.42 2.23
CA ILE A 374 18.56 -16.53 3.39
C ILE A 374 18.14 -15.52 4.46
N SER A 375 17.95 -14.25 4.08
CA SER A 375 17.51 -13.21 5.02
C SER A 375 16.15 -13.54 5.64
N LEU A 376 15.24 -14.12 4.85
CA LEU A 376 13.92 -14.54 5.34
C LEU A 376 14.06 -15.62 6.42
N PHE A 377 14.75 -16.72 6.14
CA PHE A 377 14.86 -17.83 7.11
C PHE A 377 15.71 -17.47 8.33
N VAL A 378 16.80 -16.72 8.16
CA VAL A 378 17.59 -16.21 9.30
C VAL A 378 16.75 -15.29 10.18
N GLY A 379 15.97 -14.38 9.57
CA GLY A 379 15.09 -13.49 10.31
C GLY A 379 13.98 -14.23 11.06
N LEU A 380 13.39 -15.27 10.46
CA LEU A 380 12.41 -16.13 11.14
C LEU A 380 13.01 -16.81 12.36
N VAL A 381 14.20 -17.43 12.22
CA VAL A 381 14.88 -18.10 13.35
C VAL A 381 15.17 -17.10 14.47
N LEU A 382 15.75 -15.93 14.15
CA LEU A 382 16.04 -14.90 15.14
C LEU A 382 14.77 -14.39 15.82
N GLY A 383 13.69 -14.19 15.06
CA GLY A 383 12.39 -13.77 15.59
C GLY A 383 11.80 -14.79 16.56
N CYS A 384 11.85 -16.08 16.21
CA CYS A 384 11.39 -17.16 17.08
C CYS A 384 12.25 -17.27 18.35
N VAL A 385 13.58 -17.15 18.23
CA VAL A 385 14.50 -17.17 19.40
C VAL A 385 14.20 -16.02 20.34
N VAL A 386 14.08 -14.79 19.82
CA VAL A 386 13.76 -13.61 20.63
C VAL A 386 12.37 -13.74 21.27
N GLY A 387 11.37 -14.22 20.50
CA GLY A 387 10.01 -14.44 21.01
C GLY A 387 9.90 -15.56 22.05
N SER A 388 10.86 -16.48 22.10
CA SER A 388 10.92 -17.54 23.10
C SER A 388 11.54 -17.08 24.43
N ILE A 389 12.07 -15.85 24.51
CA ILE A 389 12.62 -15.31 25.75
C ILE A 389 11.44 -14.98 26.69
N PRO A 390 11.33 -15.63 27.86
CA PRO A 390 10.24 -15.36 28.79
C PRO A 390 10.38 -13.95 29.36
N ILE A 391 9.36 -13.11 29.14
CA ILE A 391 9.27 -11.79 29.74
C ILE A 391 8.43 -11.93 31.00
N PHE A 392 9.07 -11.78 32.16
CA PHE A 392 8.35 -11.79 33.43
C PHE A 392 7.70 -10.45 33.69
N ILE A 393 6.37 -10.42 33.67
CA ILE A 393 5.57 -9.23 34.04
C ILE A 393 5.01 -9.48 35.43
N PRO A 394 5.45 -8.73 36.47
CA PRO A 394 4.92 -8.91 37.82
C PRO A 394 3.40 -8.66 37.84
N GLY A 395 2.64 -9.69 38.25
CA GLY A 395 1.19 -9.59 38.39
C GLY A 395 0.36 -10.19 37.25
N ILE A 396 0.99 -10.81 36.27
CA ILE A 396 0.31 -11.61 35.24
C ILE A 396 0.86 -13.04 35.27
#